data_4302bedf54894bc7d23426058fd5bc9d
#
_entry.id   4302bedf54894bc7d23426058fd5bc9d
#
_cell.length_a   1.000
_cell.length_b   1.000
_cell.length_c   1.000
_cell.angle_alpha   90.00
_cell.angle_beta   90.00
_cell.angle_gamma   90.00
#
_symmetry.space_group_name_H-M   'P 1'
#
loop_
_entity.id
_entity.type
_entity.pdbx_description
1 polymer ?
#
loop_
_entity_poly.entity_id
_entity_poly.type
_entity_poly.pdbx_seq_one_letter_code
_entity_poly.pdbx_strand_id
1 'polypeptide(L)'
;MNPTDRQHEQPRSDIIIRRAFYRSLAAIVLLALAGLLLYWLLSREEGAPEVVEEAVVTGPGAETTATPLTPPEVKFTDITTPAGIDFVHVNGAYGGKLIPEAIGSGAAFFDYDNDGDPDLLLINSNYWPGHEAGDPAKPALYRNDGNATFTDVTAQAGLAITPYGMGVAVADYDSDGWIDIYITALGKNYLFRNTGGQFTD
;
A
#
# COMPACT_ATOMS: atom_id res chain seq x y z
N MET A 1 69.48 -63.62 -1.68
CA MET A 1 68.63 -62.50 -1.18
C MET A 1 67.29 -62.57 -1.95
N ASN A 2 66.24 -62.97 -1.34
CA ASN A 2 64.94 -63.33 -1.99
C ASN A 2 64.00 -62.11 -2.03
N PRO A 3 63.45 -61.72 -3.17
CA PRO A 3 62.56 -60.54 -3.27
C PRO A 3 61.08 -60.90 -3.23
N THR A 4 60.69 -61.60 -2.19
CA THR A 4 59.29 -61.99 -2.02
C THR A 4 58.77 -61.73 -0.62
N ASP A 5 58.71 -60.47 -0.21
CA ASP A 5 57.98 -60.12 1.03
C ASP A 5 57.48 -58.64 1.02
N ARG A 6 56.64 -58.31 0.05
CA ARG A 6 55.84 -57.09 0.10
C ARG A 6 54.51 -57.26 -0.60
N GLN A 7 53.68 -58.11 -0.05
CA GLN A 7 52.24 -58.05 -0.33
C GLN A 7 51.51 -58.55 0.90
N HIS A 8 50.77 -57.66 1.54
CA HIS A 8 49.55 -57.90 2.32
C HIS A 8 49.45 -56.97 3.54
N GLU A 9 49.25 -55.70 3.31
CA GLU A 9 48.65 -54.84 4.31
C GLU A 9 47.78 -53.75 3.66
N GLN A 10 46.71 -54.14 3.00
CA GLN A 10 45.64 -53.21 2.65
C GLN A 10 44.31 -53.90 2.41
N PRO A 11 43.57 -54.35 3.44
CA PRO A 11 42.13 -54.34 3.31
C PRO A 11 41.34 -53.84 4.55
N ARG A 12 42.02 -53.44 5.66
CA ARG A 12 41.26 -53.04 6.87
C ARG A 12 40.76 -51.59 6.88
N SER A 13 41.48 -50.67 6.24
CA SER A 13 41.10 -49.26 6.20
C SER A 13 39.85 -48.99 5.34
N ASP A 14 39.76 -49.67 4.19
CA ASP A 14 38.64 -49.46 3.24
C ASP A 14 37.29 -49.94 3.79
N ILE A 15 37.32 -50.99 4.61
CA ILE A 15 36.08 -51.50 5.25
C ILE A 15 35.58 -50.52 6.33
N ILE A 16 36.48 -49.92 7.08
CA ILE A 16 36.16 -48.97 8.15
C ILE A 16 35.63 -47.67 7.50
N ILE A 17 36.27 -47.16 6.44
CA ILE A 17 35.86 -45.97 5.71
C ILE A 17 34.49 -46.21 5.07
N ARG A 18 34.28 -47.33 4.38
CA ARG A 18 32.93 -47.68 3.83
C ARG A 18 31.86 -47.76 4.89
N ARG A 19 32.13 -48.38 6.03
CA ARG A 19 31.14 -48.43 7.13
C ARG A 19 30.84 -47.04 7.71
N ALA A 20 31.84 -46.19 7.88
CA ALA A 20 31.67 -44.82 8.33
C ALA A 20 30.85 -44.03 7.32
N PHE A 21 31.15 -44.14 6.02
CA PHE A 21 30.45 -43.49 4.93
C PHE A 21 28.97 -43.89 4.89
N TYR A 22 28.63 -45.18 4.93
CA TYR A 22 27.25 -45.63 4.89
C TYR A 22 26.48 -45.25 6.18
N ARG A 23 27.15 -45.18 7.34
CA ARG A 23 26.51 -44.69 8.58
C ARG A 23 26.20 -43.20 8.50
N SER A 24 27.12 -42.38 7.97
CA SER A 24 26.90 -40.97 7.78
C SER A 24 25.80 -40.73 6.74
N LEU A 25 25.82 -41.45 5.61
CA LEU A 25 24.78 -41.36 4.60
C LEU A 25 23.38 -41.74 5.15
N ALA A 26 23.33 -42.83 5.93
CA ALA A 26 22.08 -43.26 6.58
C ALA A 26 21.55 -42.20 7.57
N ALA A 27 22.46 -41.55 8.34
CA ALA A 27 22.08 -40.49 9.26
C ALA A 27 21.54 -39.27 8.51
N ILE A 28 22.15 -38.86 7.40
CA ILE A 28 21.68 -37.74 6.55
C ILE A 28 20.29 -38.06 5.97
N VAL A 29 20.09 -39.29 5.46
CA VAL A 29 18.80 -39.70 4.90
C VAL A 29 17.71 -39.69 5.98
N LEU A 30 18.02 -40.19 7.21
CA LEU A 30 17.09 -40.16 8.32
C LEU A 30 16.72 -38.74 8.73
N LEU A 31 17.69 -37.81 8.77
CA LEU A 31 17.41 -36.41 9.08
C LEU A 31 16.56 -35.76 7.98
N ALA A 32 16.82 -36.05 6.71
CA ALA A 32 16.02 -35.56 5.60
C ALA A 32 14.56 -36.08 5.66
N LEU A 33 14.38 -37.36 5.98
CA LEU A 33 13.06 -37.95 6.14
C LEU A 33 12.32 -37.38 7.37
N ALA A 34 13.02 -37.18 8.48
CA ALA A 34 12.46 -36.51 9.65
C ALA A 34 12.04 -35.07 9.37
N GLY A 35 12.84 -34.32 8.62
CA GLY A 35 12.52 -32.95 8.16
C GLY A 35 11.29 -32.91 7.25
N LEU A 36 11.21 -33.86 6.30
CA LEU A 36 10.05 -34.02 5.41
C LEU A 36 8.77 -34.40 6.19
N LEU A 37 8.90 -35.29 7.17
CA LEU A 37 7.77 -35.68 8.02
C LEU A 37 7.30 -34.50 8.87
N LEU A 38 8.22 -33.75 9.46
CA LEU A 38 7.91 -32.57 10.25
C LEU A 38 7.25 -31.49 9.39
N TYR A 39 7.80 -31.23 8.20
CA TYR A 39 7.18 -30.31 7.23
C TYR A 39 5.77 -30.75 6.88
N TRP A 40 5.55 -32.03 6.59
CA TRP A 40 4.24 -32.56 6.25
C TRP A 40 3.24 -32.48 7.42
N LEU A 41 3.71 -32.70 8.68
CA LEU A 41 2.87 -32.55 9.86
C LEU A 41 2.48 -31.07 10.09
N LEU A 42 3.42 -30.14 9.93
CA LEU A 42 3.16 -28.70 10.09
C LEU A 42 2.28 -28.15 8.96
N SER A 43 2.44 -28.64 7.73
CA SER A 43 1.62 -28.24 6.58
C SER A 43 0.20 -28.80 6.61
N ARG A 44 -0.10 -29.73 7.51
CA ARG A 44 -1.46 -30.29 7.65
C ARG A 44 -2.43 -29.38 8.40
N GLU A 45 -1.95 -28.35 9.08
CA GLU A 45 -2.79 -27.46 9.90
C GLU A 45 -3.26 -26.19 9.15
N GLU A 46 -2.85 -25.97 7.91
CA GLU A 46 -3.54 -24.97 7.09
C GLU A 46 -4.83 -25.58 6.57
N GLY A 47 -5.82 -25.68 7.44
CA GLY A 47 -7.21 -25.87 7.05
C GLY A 47 -7.53 -24.82 5.98
N ALA A 48 -8.16 -25.27 4.89
CA ALA A 48 -8.73 -24.36 3.88
C ALA A 48 -9.44 -23.22 4.62
N PRO A 49 -9.33 -21.95 4.15
CA PRO A 49 -10.04 -20.86 4.78
C PRO A 49 -11.50 -21.29 4.90
N GLU A 50 -11.96 -21.37 6.13
CA GLU A 50 -13.37 -21.59 6.43
C GLU A 50 -14.11 -20.51 5.66
N VAL A 51 -14.79 -20.88 4.58
CA VAL A 51 -15.74 -19.99 3.92
C VAL A 51 -16.74 -19.72 5.02
N VAL A 52 -16.62 -18.55 5.64
CA VAL A 52 -17.63 -18.04 6.56
C VAL A 52 -18.85 -17.88 5.69
N GLU A 53 -19.68 -18.92 5.66
CA GLU A 53 -21.04 -18.82 5.15
C GLU A 53 -21.68 -17.75 6.04
N GLU A 54 -21.90 -16.58 5.46
CA GLU A 54 -22.57 -15.48 6.13
C GLU A 54 -23.87 -16.08 6.70
N ALA A 55 -23.86 -16.37 7.99
CA ALA A 55 -25.04 -16.87 8.67
C ALA A 55 -26.09 -15.77 8.51
N VAL A 56 -27.02 -16.01 7.60
CA VAL A 56 -28.25 -15.22 7.56
C VAL A 56 -28.84 -15.31 8.96
N VAL A 57 -28.65 -14.26 9.76
CA VAL A 57 -29.26 -14.13 11.07
C VAL A 57 -30.75 -14.01 10.82
N THR A 58 -31.42 -15.15 10.69
CA THR A 58 -32.86 -15.22 10.79
C THR A 58 -33.22 -14.94 12.25
N GLY A 59 -33.41 -13.68 12.55
CA GLY A 59 -34.06 -13.28 13.82
C GLY A 59 -35.42 -13.93 13.95
N PRO A 60 -35.91 -14.19 15.18
CA PRO A 60 -37.16 -14.89 15.39
C PRO A 60 -38.31 -14.11 14.75
N GLY A 61 -38.89 -14.69 13.71
CA GLY A 61 -40.27 -14.55 13.27
C GLY A 61 -40.89 -13.14 13.22
N ALA A 62 -40.33 -12.25 12.41
CA ALA A 62 -41.16 -11.22 11.81
C ALA A 62 -41.22 -11.51 10.30
N GLU A 63 -42.30 -12.06 9.82
CA GLU A 63 -42.67 -11.93 8.41
C GLU A 63 -42.90 -10.44 8.14
N THR A 64 -41.78 -9.71 8.01
CA THR A 64 -41.83 -8.38 7.45
C THR A 64 -42.10 -8.59 5.97
N THR A 65 -43.35 -8.43 5.56
CA THR A 65 -43.68 -8.07 4.18
C THR A 65 -42.97 -6.76 3.92
N ALA A 66 -41.65 -6.86 3.63
CA ALA A 66 -40.84 -5.73 3.22
C ALA A 66 -41.42 -5.25 1.89
N THR A 67 -42.19 -4.19 1.93
CA THR A 67 -42.51 -3.44 0.72
C THR A 67 -41.20 -3.16 0.05
N PRO A 68 -40.96 -3.52 -1.23
CA PRO A 68 -39.71 -3.24 -1.90
C PRO A 68 -39.45 -1.74 -1.80
N LEU A 69 -38.47 -1.35 -0.99
CA LEU A 69 -37.98 0.01 -0.94
C LEU A 69 -37.31 0.27 -2.29
N THR A 70 -38.03 0.98 -3.17
CA THR A 70 -37.43 1.49 -4.40
C THR A 70 -36.37 2.52 -3.98
N PRO A 71 -35.10 2.32 -4.22
CA PRO A 71 -34.07 3.30 -3.88
C PRO A 71 -34.44 4.64 -4.55
N PRO A 72 -34.25 5.76 -3.89
CA PRO A 72 -34.46 7.04 -4.53
C PRO A 72 -33.53 7.19 -5.73
N GLU A 73 -34.04 7.75 -6.83
CA GLU A 73 -33.19 8.09 -7.97
C GLU A 73 -32.28 9.26 -7.56
N VAL A 74 -30.98 8.95 -7.32
CA VAL A 74 -29.97 9.95 -6.98
C VAL A 74 -29.33 10.44 -8.27
N LYS A 75 -29.47 11.73 -8.56
CA LYS A 75 -28.81 12.38 -9.70
C LYS A 75 -27.57 13.10 -9.22
N PHE A 76 -26.44 12.84 -9.86
CA PHE A 76 -25.20 13.58 -9.66
C PHE A 76 -25.08 14.62 -10.77
N THR A 77 -24.64 15.83 -10.41
CA THR A 77 -24.35 16.91 -11.34
C THR A 77 -22.90 17.28 -11.19
N ASP A 78 -22.17 17.38 -12.30
CA ASP A 78 -20.81 17.90 -12.32
C ASP A 78 -20.85 19.41 -12.08
N ILE A 79 -20.24 19.86 -10.98
CA ILE A 79 -20.14 21.26 -10.58
C ILE A 79 -18.68 21.74 -10.58
N THR A 80 -17.72 20.98 -11.09
CA THR A 80 -16.29 21.28 -11.04
C THR A 80 -15.99 22.71 -11.50
N THR A 81 -16.32 23.05 -12.72
CA THR A 81 -16.08 24.39 -13.27
C THR A 81 -16.92 25.48 -12.59
N PRO A 82 -18.26 25.33 -12.39
CA PRO A 82 -19.03 26.31 -11.65
C PRO A 82 -18.55 26.55 -10.23
N ALA A 83 -17.98 25.54 -9.58
CA ALA A 83 -17.42 25.63 -8.23
C ALA A 83 -16.05 26.31 -8.17
N GLY A 84 -15.42 26.66 -9.30
CA GLY A 84 -14.12 27.31 -9.34
C GLY A 84 -12.94 26.31 -9.25
N ILE A 85 -13.17 25.03 -9.47
CA ILE A 85 -12.13 23.99 -9.45
C ILE A 85 -11.63 23.79 -10.89
N ASP A 86 -10.32 24.03 -11.11
CA ASP A 86 -9.66 23.90 -12.41
C ASP A 86 -8.50 22.89 -12.39
N PHE A 87 -8.42 22.05 -11.37
CA PHE A 87 -7.37 21.07 -11.18
C PHE A 87 -7.34 20.03 -12.31
N VAL A 88 -6.13 19.83 -12.85
CA VAL A 88 -5.84 18.77 -13.83
C VAL A 88 -4.80 17.82 -13.26
N HIS A 89 -5.15 16.55 -13.17
CA HIS A 89 -4.23 15.54 -12.72
C HIS A 89 -3.19 15.19 -13.78
N VAL A 90 -1.91 15.26 -13.41
CA VAL A 90 -0.77 14.86 -14.23
C VAL A 90 -0.21 13.56 -13.67
N ASN A 91 -0.36 12.46 -14.40
CA ASN A 91 0.19 11.16 -14.01
C ASN A 91 1.58 10.87 -14.58
N GLY A 92 2.12 11.77 -15.41
CA GLY A 92 3.45 11.65 -16.01
C GLY A 92 3.59 10.55 -17.07
N ALA A 93 2.51 9.94 -17.53
CA ALA A 93 2.56 8.85 -18.50
C ALA A 93 3.22 9.29 -19.81
N TYR A 94 4.29 8.60 -20.20
CA TYR A 94 5.02 8.84 -21.44
C TYR A 94 5.14 7.59 -22.33
N GLY A 95 4.40 6.50 -21.97
CA GLY A 95 4.42 5.23 -22.67
C GLY A 95 5.33 4.17 -22.03
N GLY A 96 6.03 4.50 -20.95
CA GLY A 96 6.85 3.56 -20.17
C GLY A 96 6.03 2.51 -19.41
N LYS A 97 4.73 2.72 -19.25
CA LYS A 97 3.79 1.81 -18.55
C LYS A 97 4.24 1.50 -17.12
N LEU A 98 4.70 2.52 -16.40
CA LEU A 98 5.15 2.38 -15.03
C LEU A 98 3.95 2.29 -14.08
N ILE A 99 4.08 1.50 -13.02
CA ILE A 99 3.00 1.28 -12.05
C ILE A 99 2.45 2.61 -11.47
N PRO A 100 3.29 3.59 -11.07
CA PRO A 100 2.77 4.85 -10.52
C PRO A 100 1.86 5.64 -11.48
N GLU A 101 2.08 5.52 -12.80
CA GLU A 101 1.25 6.19 -13.81
C GLU A 101 -0.21 5.71 -13.81
N ALA A 102 -0.45 4.47 -13.34
CA ALA A 102 -1.76 3.82 -13.35
C ALA A 102 -2.52 3.91 -12.01
N ILE A 103 -1.82 4.23 -10.90
CA ILE A 103 -2.42 4.24 -9.56
C ILE A 103 -3.24 5.52 -9.33
N GLY A 104 -2.80 6.65 -9.88
CA GLY A 104 -3.38 7.96 -9.61
C GLY A 104 -2.91 8.53 -8.28
N SER A 105 -3.50 9.67 -7.89
CA SER A 105 -3.18 10.39 -6.66
C SER A 105 -4.37 10.46 -5.72
N GLY A 106 -4.12 10.82 -4.46
CA GLY A 106 -5.12 10.95 -3.42
C GLY A 106 -5.85 12.27 -3.42
N ALA A 107 -7.00 12.31 -2.73
CA ALA A 107 -7.76 13.50 -2.41
C ALA A 107 -8.23 13.42 -0.96
N ALA A 108 -8.43 14.56 -0.31
CA ALA A 108 -8.96 14.65 1.04
C ALA A 108 -9.93 15.82 1.17
N PHE A 109 -11.00 15.61 1.95
CA PHE A 109 -11.85 16.70 2.46
C PHE A 109 -11.54 16.85 3.94
N PHE A 110 -11.24 18.06 4.38
CA PHE A 110 -10.99 18.41 5.78
C PHE A 110 -11.05 19.93 5.96
N ASP A 111 -11.27 20.38 7.16
CA ASP A 111 -11.31 21.79 7.53
C ASP A 111 -9.86 22.22 7.87
N TYR A 112 -9.17 22.92 6.92
CA TYR A 112 -7.74 23.25 7.10
C TYR A 112 -7.53 24.53 7.91
N ASP A 113 -8.51 25.44 7.94
CA ASP A 113 -8.42 26.76 8.59
C ASP A 113 -9.37 26.92 9.77
N ASN A 114 -10.05 25.83 10.17
CA ASN A 114 -10.99 25.73 11.31
C ASN A 114 -12.16 26.74 11.18
N ASP A 115 -12.66 26.96 9.96
CA ASP A 115 -13.84 27.80 9.72
C ASP A 115 -15.16 27.01 9.79
N GLY A 116 -15.10 25.71 9.83
CA GLY A 116 -16.23 24.77 9.94
C GLY A 116 -16.74 24.23 8.61
N ASP A 117 -16.23 24.68 7.49
CA ASP A 117 -16.56 24.19 6.15
C ASP A 117 -15.46 23.24 5.64
N PRO A 118 -15.78 22.05 5.12
CA PRO A 118 -14.74 21.12 4.62
C PRO A 118 -14.15 21.62 3.31
N ASP A 119 -12.84 21.73 3.29
CA ASP A 119 -11.98 22.11 2.16
C ASP A 119 -11.57 20.91 1.34
N LEU A 120 -11.04 21.13 0.13
CA LEU A 120 -10.65 20.08 -0.79
C LEU A 120 -9.14 20.13 -1.10
N LEU A 121 -8.42 19.09 -0.75
CA LEU A 121 -7.04 18.88 -1.15
C LEU A 121 -6.95 17.81 -2.23
N LEU A 122 -6.36 18.16 -3.36
CA LEU A 122 -6.09 17.27 -4.47
C LEU A 122 -4.58 17.09 -4.63
N ILE A 123 -4.11 15.84 -4.55
CA ILE A 123 -2.70 15.55 -4.76
C ILE A 123 -2.45 15.33 -6.25
N ASN A 124 -1.33 15.88 -6.73
CA ASN A 124 -0.89 15.67 -8.10
C ASN A 124 0.35 14.77 -8.12
N SER A 125 0.47 13.95 -9.15
CA SER A 125 1.73 13.34 -9.52
C SER A 125 2.59 14.35 -10.30
N ASN A 126 3.55 13.90 -11.08
CA ASN A 126 4.42 14.81 -11.84
C ASN A 126 4.92 14.11 -13.10
N TYR A 127 5.67 14.81 -13.91
CA TYR A 127 6.37 14.24 -15.04
C TYR A 127 7.58 13.41 -14.56
N TRP A 128 7.97 12.45 -15.37
CA TRP A 128 9.22 11.72 -15.18
C TRP A 128 10.41 12.55 -15.64
N PRO A 129 11.58 12.44 -15.00
CA PRO A 129 12.78 13.10 -15.46
C PRO A 129 13.09 12.77 -16.92
N GLY A 130 13.26 13.80 -17.75
CA GLY A 130 13.49 13.68 -19.19
C GLY A 130 12.23 13.44 -20.04
N HIS A 131 11.04 13.50 -19.43
CA HIS A 131 9.75 13.35 -20.12
C HIS A 131 8.75 14.46 -19.70
N GLU A 132 9.27 15.63 -19.36
CA GLU A 132 8.48 16.78 -18.96
C GLU A 132 7.66 17.30 -20.16
N ALA A 133 6.34 17.36 -20.00
CA ALA A 133 5.42 17.86 -21.01
C ALA A 133 4.84 19.24 -20.67
N GLY A 134 5.33 19.88 -19.60
CA GLY A 134 4.89 21.20 -19.14
C GLY A 134 5.58 21.60 -17.84
N ASP A 135 5.02 22.60 -17.17
CA ASP A 135 5.47 23.01 -15.84
C ASP A 135 5.26 21.89 -14.82
N PRO A 136 6.13 21.77 -13.80
CA PRO A 136 5.96 20.76 -12.75
C PRO A 136 4.58 20.86 -12.10
N ALA A 137 3.90 19.71 -12.02
CA ALA A 137 2.58 19.63 -11.43
C ALA A 137 2.66 19.83 -9.91
N LYS A 138 1.60 20.40 -9.34
CA LYS A 138 1.49 20.72 -7.92
C LYS A 138 0.21 20.12 -7.37
N PRO A 139 0.14 19.78 -6.05
CA PRO A 139 -1.13 19.60 -5.38
C PRO A 139 -1.96 20.89 -5.46
N ALA A 140 -3.23 20.80 -5.18
CA ALA A 140 -4.10 21.97 -5.05
C ALA A 140 -4.93 21.87 -3.78
N LEU A 141 -4.87 22.91 -2.95
CA LEU A 141 -5.74 23.10 -1.81
C LEU A 141 -6.78 24.17 -2.16
N TYR A 142 -8.02 23.78 -2.18
CA TYR A 142 -9.17 24.62 -2.43
C TYR A 142 -9.92 24.87 -1.12
N ARG A 143 -9.91 26.14 -0.68
CA ARG A 143 -10.76 26.56 0.43
C ARG A 143 -12.22 26.61 -0.01
N ASN A 144 -13.10 26.06 0.81
CA ASN A 144 -14.53 26.14 0.63
C ASN A 144 -15.03 27.53 1.08
N ASP A 145 -15.52 28.33 0.16
CA ASP A 145 -16.06 29.67 0.47
C ASP A 145 -17.57 29.62 0.76
N GLY A 146 -18.14 28.42 0.94
CA GLY A 146 -19.57 28.19 1.07
C GLY A 146 -20.29 28.21 -0.29
N ASN A 147 -21.59 27.86 -0.27
CA ASN A 147 -22.46 27.87 -1.46
C ASN A 147 -21.90 27.07 -2.67
N ALA A 148 -21.12 26.00 -2.41
CA ALA A 148 -20.45 25.17 -3.40
C ALA A 148 -19.46 25.96 -4.29
N THR A 149 -18.77 26.95 -3.74
CA THR A 149 -17.68 27.66 -4.39
C THR A 149 -16.35 27.44 -3.65
N PHE A 150 -15.27 27.38 -4.41
CA PHE A 150 -13.93 27.07 -3.89
C PHE A 150 -12.91 28.06 -4.45
N THR A 151 -11.95 28.44 -3.61
CA THR A 151 -10.81 29.29 -3.99
C THR A 151 -9.50 28.52 -3.80
N ASP A 152 -8.64 28.50 -4.84
CA ASP A 152 -7.29 27.92 -4.73
C ASP A 152 -6.43 28.76 -3.77
N VAL A 153 -6.03 28.14 -2.67
CA VAL A 153 -5.20 28.72 -1.61
C VAL A 153 -3.85 28.00 -1.47
N THR A 154 -3.50 27.14 -2.42
CA THR A 154 -2.31 26.28 -2.37
C THR A 154 -1.03 27.02 -2.02
N ALA A 155 -0.77 28.13 -2.72
CA ALA A 155 0.44 28.92 -2.50
C ALA A 155 0.40 29.67 -1.16
N GLN A 156 -0.77 30.23 -0.80
CA GLN A 156 -0.98 30.94 0.45
C GLN A 156 -0.82 30.00 1.65
N ALA A 157 -1.30 28.76 1.55
CA ALA A 157 -1.21 27.78 2.60
C ALA A 157 0.16 27.09 2.71
N GLY A 158 1.13 27.39 1.82
CA GLY A 158 2.47 26.81 1.88
C GLY A 158 2.63 25.45 1.20
N LEU A 159 1.66 25.02 0.36
CA LEU A 159 1.66 23.74 -0.32
C LEU A 159 2.14 23.79 -1.78
N ALA A 160 2.78 24.87 -2.22
CA ALA A 160 3.29 25.01 -3.59
C ALA A 160 4.55 24.16 -3.83
N ILE A 161 4.46 22.88 -3.57
CA ILE A 161 5.51 21.87 -3.80
C ILE A 161 5.28 21.12 -5.11
N THR A 162 6.28 20.39 -5.58
CA THR A 162 6.21 19.64 -6.85
C THR A 162 6.61 18.17 -6.68
N PRO A 163 5.93 17.40 -5.81
CA PRO A 163 6.20 15.99 -5.63
C PRO A 163 5.68 15.17 -6.81
N TYR A 164 6.14 13.93 -6.93
CA TYR A 164 5.33 12.91 -7.61
C TYR A 164 4.42 12.28 -6.54
N GLY A 165 3.31 12.96 -6.25
CA GLY A 165 2.40 12.57 -5.18
C GLY A 165 1.57 11.34 -5.53
N MET A 166 1.30 10.48 -4.54
CA MET A 166 0.59 9.22 -4.70
C MET A 166 -0.65 9.13 -3.84
N GLY A 167 -0.61 9.67 -2.64
CA GLY A 167 -1.70 9.58 -1.69
C GLY A 167 -1.61 10.63 -0.61
N VAL A 168 -2.69 10.79 0.15
CA VAL A 168 -2.79 11.75 1.25
C VAL A 168 -3.52 11.13 2.43
N ALA A 169 -3.08 11.50 3.62
CA ALA A 169 -3.81 11.33 4.87
C ALA A 169 -3.83 12.66 5.63
N VAL A 170 -4.92 12.92 6.33
CA VAL A 170 -5.11 14.14 7.12
C VAL A 170 -5.50 13.77 8.55
N ALA A 171 -4.84 14.37 9.53
CA ALA A 171 -5.10 14.17 10.95
C ALA A 171 -4.35 15.22 11.77
N ASP A 172 -4.84 15.57 12.94
CA ASP A 172 -4.10 16.34 13.95
C ASP A 172 -3.10 15.38 14.63
N TYR A 173 -1.83 15.31 14.11
CA TYR A 173 -0.85 14.33 14.59
C TYR A 173 -0.17 14.76 15.89
N ASP A 174 -0.10 16.06 16.17
CA ASP A 174 0.55 16.60 17.37
C ASP A 174 -0.43 17.11 18.43
N SER A 175 -1.73 16.95 18.17
CA SER A 175 -2.85 17.29 19.09
C SER A 175 -2.89 18.78 19.45
N ASP A 176 -2.57 19.64 18.47
CA ASP A 176 -2.65 21.09 18.64
C ASP A 176 -4.00 21.70 18.19
N GLY A 177 -4.90 20.88 17.65
CA GLY A 177 -6.23 21.25 17.21
C GLY A 177 -6.30 21.69 15.75
N TRP A 178 -5.19 21.62 15.00
CA TRP A 178 -5.14 21.87 13.55
C TRP A 178 -4.92 20.57 12.80
N ILE A 179 -5.59 20.41 11.69
CA ILE A 179 -5.43 19.18 10.87
C ILE A 179 -4.19 19.30 10.01
N ASP A 180 -3.30 18.34 10.15
CA ASP A 180 -2.04 18.20 9.43
C ASP A 180 -2.20 17.33 8.17
N ILE A 181 -1.18 17.36 7.29
CA ILE A 181 -1.21 16.63 6.03
C ILE A 181 0.01 15.71 5.94
N TYR A 182 -0.23 14.44 5.62
CA TYR A 182 0.82 13.51 5.22
C TYR A 182 0.62 13.11 3.75
N ILE A 183 1.60 13.43 2.90
CA ILE A 183 1.59 13.10 1.48
C ILE A 183 2.59 11.98 1.23
N THR A 184 2.11 10.85 0.70
CA THR A 184 2.98 9.81 0.17
C THR A 184 3.37 10.16 -1.26
N ALA A 185 4.65 10.00 -1.60
CA ALA A 185 5.15 10.34 -2.92
C ALA A 185 6.24 9.37 -3.39
N LEU A 186 6.49 9.32 -4.66
CA LEU A 186 7.64 8.61 -5.19
C LEU A 186 8.92 9.33 -4.75
N GLY A 187 9.74 8.63 -3.99
CA GLY A 187 10.93 9.18 -3.37
C GLY A 187 10.68 9.65 -1.93
N LYS A 188 10.64 10.96 -1.68
CA LYS A 188 10.44 11.53 -0.35
C LYS A 188 8.95 11.72 -0.05
N ASN A 189 8.45 11.23 1.08
CA ASN A 189 7.15 11.61 1.62
C ASN A 189 7.25 12.95 2.35
N TYR A 190 6.11 13.60 2.56
CA TYR A 190 6.01 14.91 3.19
C TYR A 190 5.05 14.85 4.37
N LEU A 191 5.46 15.40 5.50
CA LEU A 191 4.59 15.61 6.65
C LEU A 191 4.49 17.11 6.92
N PHE A 192 3.36 17.68 6.62
CA PHE A 192 3.11 19.11 6.82
C PHE A 192 2.36 19.34 8.13
N ARG A 193 2.99 20.08 9.01
CA ARG A 193 2.33 20.62 10.18
C ARG A 193 1.51 21.85 9.81
N ASN A 194 0.26 21.88 10.24
CA ASN A 194 -0.62 23.04 10.13
C ASN A 194 -0.45 23.95 11.34
N THR A 195 -0.34 25.23 11.11
CA THR A 195 -0.32 26.23 12.18
C THR A 195 -1.19 27.41 11.75
N GLY A 196 -2.47 27.37 12.08
CA GLY A 196 -3.40 28.44 11.74
C GLY A 196 -3.66 28.58 10.23
N GLY A 197 -3.81 27.47 9.50
CA GLY A 197 -4.03 27.46 8.06
C GLY A 197 -2.75 27.60 7.23
N GLN A 198 -1.57 27.47 7.85
CA GLN A 198 -0.26 27.50 7.19
C GLN A 198 0.47 26.18 7.39
N PHE A 199 0.94 25.57 6.32
CA PHE A 199 1.64 24.28 6.32
C PHE A 199 3.15 24.46 6.19
N THR A 200 3.89 23.71 7.04
CA THR A 200 5.36 23.63 7.03
C THR A 200 5.81 22.17 7.07
N ASP A 201 6.81 21.77 6.20
CA ASP A 201 7.38 20.39 6.12
C ASP A 201 8.51 20.20 7.17
#